data_c7ca2eda04bfba4ee9e2d28a2e8619af
#
_entry.id   c7ca2eda04bfba4ee9e2d28a2e8619af
#
_cell.length_a   1.000
_cell.length_b   1.000
_cell.length_c   1.000
_cell.angle_alpha   90.00
_cell.angle_beta   90.00
_cell.angle_gamma   90.00
#
_symmetry.space_group_name_H-M   'P 1'
#
loop_
_entity.id
_entity.type
_entity.pdbx_description
1 polymer ?
#
loop_
_entity_poly.entity_id
_entity_poly.type
_entity_poly.pdbx_seq_one_letter_code
_entity_poly.pdbx_strand_id
1 'polypeptide(L)'
;MCDEYPLMAFIANEGVAPKGERYDRSSLVNDTAGKLYKKTKFGDFIYSSNNLETGSIGLNKYGNASISPVYSIFEPTGIADSDFIGRRLVRKDFINAMVKWRQGVVYGQWKIHESDFIKIEVAVPSVDEQRQIGMFLDQLDNLITLQQREHSGDKVISNLSWIKISSPNQHLDSPAHV
;
A
#
# COMPACT_ATOMS: atom_id res chain seq x y z
N MET A 1 -17.59 8.75 -13.68
CA MET A 1 -16.14 8.74 -13.50
C MET A 1 -15.60 9.85 -14.37
N CYS A 2 -14.69 10.66 -13.91
CA CYS A 2 -14.00 11.63 -14.74
C CYS A 2 -12.52 11.27 -14.75
N ASP A 3 -11.80 11.65 -15.79
CA ASP A 3 -10.37 11.33 -15.98
C ASP A 3 -9.49 11.83 -14.84
N GLU A 4 -9.97 12.85 -14.10
CA GLU A 4 -9.29 13.43 -12.93
C GLU A 4 -9.27 12.48 -11.71
N TYR A 5 -10.25 11.57 -11.55
CA TYR A 5 -10.37 10.64 -10.43
C TYR A 5 -10.55 9.20 -10.95
N PRO A 6 -9.50 8.57 -11.43
CA PRO A 6 -9.56 7.21 -11.95
C PRO A 6 -10.03 6.21 -10.89
N LEU A 7 -10.67 5.14 -11.33
CA LEU A 7 -11.13 4.08 -10.45
C LEU A 7 -9.95 3.20 -10.01
N MET A 8 -9.67 3.22 -8.72
CA MET A 8 -8.56 2.51 -8.09
C MET A 8 -9.05 1.51 -7.04
N ALA A 9 -8.14 0.64 -6.61
CA ALA A 9 -8.34 -0.21 -5.45
C ALA A 9 -7.59 0.35 -4.24
N PHE A 10 -8.06 0.07 -3.04
CA PHE A 10 -7.26 0.17 -1.83
C PHE A 10 -6.76 -1.23 -1.48
N ILE A 11 -5.47 -1.43 -1.61
CA ILE A 11 -4.81 -2.72 -1.38
C ILE A 11 -4.24 -2.73 0.04
N ALA A 12 -4.53 -3.79 0.80
CA ALA A 12 -4.06 -3.93 2.17
C ALA A 12 -2.52 -3.83 2.23
N ASN A 13 -2.02 -3.01 3.15
CA ASN A 13 -0.61 -2.68 3.37
C ASN A 13 0.11 -1.92 2.21
N GLU A 14 -0.55 -1.70 1.09
CA GLU A 14 0.01 -0.96 -0.05
C GLU A 14 -0.65 0.42 -0.23
N GLY A 15 -1.94 0.53 0.13
CA GLY A 15 -2.72 1.76 -0.05
C GLY A 15 -3.48 1.81 -1.38
N VAL A 16 -3.64 3.03 -1.93
CA VAL A 16 -4.34 3.24 -3.21
C VAL A 16 -3.42 2.87 -4.36
N ALA A 17 -3.89 1.96 -5.22
CA ALA A 17 -3.15 1.48 -6.38
C ALA A 17 -4.07 1.11 -7.55
N PRO A 18 -3.56 1.04 -8.79
CA PRO A 18 -4.32 0.53 -9.92
C PRO A 18 -4.86 -0.88 -9.65
N LYS A 19 -6.07 -1.15 -10.12
CA LYS A 19 -6.59 -2.51 -10.10
C LYS A 19 -5.76 -3.37 -11.05
N GLY A 20 -4.89 -4.22 -10.51
CA GLY A 20 -4.24 -5.26 -11.29
C GLY A 20 -5.22 -6.39 -11.63
N GLU A 21 -4.82 -7.28 -12.53
CA GLU A 21 -5.62 -8.45 -12.98
C GLU A 21 -6.14 -9.30 -11.80
N ARG A 22 -5.39 -9.35 -10.71
CA ARG A 22 -5.73 -10.08 -9.48
C ARG A 22 -6.96 -9.50 -8.76
N TYR A 23 -7.30 -8.25 -9.01
CA TYR A 23 -8.43 -7.52 -8.40
C TYR A 23 -9.51 -7.17 -9.41
N ASP A 24 -9.38 -7.64 -10.65
CA ASP A 24 -10.42 -7.46 -11.65
C ASP A 24 -11.58 -8.39 -11.34
N ARG A 25 -12.58 -7.84 -10.66
CA ARG A 25 -13.88 -8.46 -10.43
C ARG A 25 -14.93 -7.95 -11.41
N SER A 26 -14.53 -7.45 -12.55
CA SER A 26 -15.45 -6.92 -13.58
C SER A 26 -16.46 -7.98 -14.01
N SER A 27 -16.06 -9.26 -14.04
CA SER A 27 -16.92 -10.39 -14.33
C SER A 27 -17.95 -10.73 -13.24
N LEU A 28 -17.74 -10.25 -12.00
CA LEU A 28 -18.64 -10.49 -10.86
C LEU A 28 -19.54 -9.30 -10.55
N VAL A 29 -19.32 -8.17 -11.23
CA VAL A 29 -20.06 -6.93 -11.01
C VAL A 29 -20.80 -6.56 -12.28
N ASN A 30 -21.95 -7.15 -12.47
CA ASN A 30 -22.84 -6.90 -13.62
C ASN A 30 -23.42 -5.48 -13.69
N ASP A 31 -23.19 -4.63 -12.68
CA ASP A 31 -23.70 -3.27 -12.69
C ASP A 31 -22.74 -2.30 -11.99
N THR A 32 -21.96 -1.57 -12.77
CA THR A 32 -21.20 -0.41 -12.30
C THR A 32 -22.02 0.88 -12.41
N ALA A 33 -23.16 0.85 -13.08
CA ALA A 33 -24.01 2.00 -13.42
C ALA A 33 -24.89 2.44 -12.24
N GLY A 34 -24.49 2.47 -11.06
CA GLY A 34 -25.25 2.92 -9.87
C GLY A 34 -24.41 2.94 -8.61
N LYS A 35 -23.18 2.45 -8.68
CA LYS A 35 -22.29 2.47 -7.53
C LYS A 35 -21.69 3.84 -7.32
N LEU A 36 -21.98 4.42 -6.16
CA LEU A 36 -21.30 5.63 -5.71
C LEU A 36 -19.91 5.26 -5.21
N TYR A 37 -18.87 5.87 -5.80
CA TYR A 37 -17.49 5.77 -5.35
C TYR A 37 -17.13 7.02 -4.54
N LYS A 38 -16.22 6.87 -3.58
CA LYS A 38 -15.68 8.00 -2.82
C LYS A 38 -14.41 8.52 -3.48
N LYS A 39 -14.31 9.83 -3.62
CA LYS A 39 -13.10 10.51 -4.10
C LYS A 39 -12.08 10.61 -2.97
N THR A 40 -10.83 10.43 -3.31
CA THR A 40 -9.68 10.62 -2.42
C THR A 40 -8.55 11.28 -3.20
N LYS A 41 -7.68 12.00 -2.48
CA LYS A 41 -6.52 12.70 -3.03
C LYS A 41 -5.24 12.29 -2.28
N PHE A 42 -4.10 12.65 -2.82
CA PHE A 42 -2.83 12.45 -2.14
C PHE A 42 -2.86 13.04 -0.72
N GLY A 43 -2.37 12.27 0.25
CA GLY A 43 -2.31 12.68 1.65
C GLY A 43 -3.57 12.35 2.48
N ASP A 44 -4.65 11.86 1.87
CA ASP A 44 -5.82 11.41 2.62
C ASP A 44 -5.53 10.15 3.40
N PHE A 45 -6.04 10.07 4.63
CA PHE A 45 -6.02 8.88 5.46
C PHE A 45 -7.29 8.04 5.22
N ILE A 46 -7.10 6.74 4.98
CA ILE A 46 -8.17 5.84 4.55
C ILE A 46 -8.19 4.60 5.44
N TYR A 47 -9.38 4.14 5.83
CA TYR A 47 -9.51 2.85 6.50
C TYR A 47 -10.82 2.12 6.14
N SER A 48 -10.80 0.79 6.31
CA SER A 48 -12.00 -0.06 6.34
C SER A 48 -12.18 -0.64 7.74
N SER A 49 -13.34 -0.40 8.36
CA SER A 49 -13.64 -0.91 9.71
C SER A 49 -13.61 -2.43 9.82
N ASN A 50 -13.86 -3.15 8.72
CA ASN A 50 -13.88 -4.61 8.71
C ASN A 50 -12.47 -5.22 8.71
N ASN A 51 -11.50 -4.57 8.06
CA ASN A 51 -10.20 -5.15 7.74
C ASN A 51 -9.04 -4.31 8.30
N LEU A 52 -9.23 -3.67 9.45
CA LEU A 52 -8.20 -2.83 10.09
C LEU A 52 -6.93 -3.63 10.40
N GLU A 53 -7.10 -4.78 11.07
CA GLU A 53 -5.98 -5.60 11.53
C GLU A 53 -5.26 -6.33 10.38
N THR A 54 -5.90 -6.42 9.23
CA THR A 54 -5.32 -7.04 8.02
C THR A 54 -4.73 -6.03 7.05
N GLY A 55 -4.60 -4.76 7.48
CA GLY A 55 -3.89 -3.72 6.73
C GLY A 55 -4.75 -2.87 5.81
N SER A 56 -6.09 -2.93 5.92
CA SER A 56 -6.97 -2.01 5.18
C SER A 56 -7.07 -0.65 5.89
N ILE A 57 -5.93 -0.06 6.14
CA ILE A 57 -5.73 1.23 6.79
C ILE A 57 -4.42 1.85 6.29
N GLY A 58 -4.40 3.12 5.96
CA GLY A 58 -3.19 3.80 5.51
C GLY A 58 -3.44 5.12 4.80
N LEU A 59 -2.36 5.67 4.26
CA LEU A 59 -2.36 6.94 3.54
C LEU A 59 -2.52 6.70 2.03
N ASN A 60 -3.23 7.60 1.36
CA ASN A 60 -3.22 7.67 -0.09
C ASN A 60 -1.92 8.34 -0.56
N LYS A 61 -0.97 7.54 -1.06
CA LYS A 61 0.28 7.99 -1.68
C LYS A 61 0.22 7.99 -3.23
N TYR A 62 -0.92 7.65 -3.80
CA TYR A 62 -1.11 7.60 -5.26
C TYR A 62 -1.44 8.97 -5.87
N GLY A 63 -2.43 9.66 -5.30
CA GLY A 63 -2.97 10.89 -5.85
C GLY A 63 -4.50 10.85 -5.94
N ASN A 64 -5.07 11.59 -6.90
CA ASN A 64 -6.51 11.59 -7.12
C ASN A 64 -7.00 10.22 -7.54
N ALA A 65 -8.02 9.71 -6.84
CA ALA A 65 -8.59 8.41 -7.12
C ALA A 65 -10.06 8.32 -6.68
N SER A 66 -10.79 7.40 -7.29
CA SER A 66 -12.11 6.95 -6.85
C SER A 66 -11.99 5.54 -6.28
N ILE A 67 -12.42 5.34 -5.04
CA ILE A 67 -12.34 4.04 -4.35
C ILE A 67 -13.70 3.59 -3.85
N SER A 68 -13.78 2.32 -3.45
CA SER A 68 -15.03 1.72 -2.94
C SER A 68 -15.63 2.53 -1.77
N PRO A 69 -16.97 2.69 -1.70
CA PRO A 69 -17.64 3.42 -0.64
C PRO A 69 -17.53 2.80 0.75
N VAL A 70 -17.02 1.57 0.86
CA VAL A 70 -16.81 0.88 2.14
C VAL A 70 -15.71 1.52 3.00
N TYR A 71 -14.85 2.33 2.38
CA TYR A 71 -13.77 3.03 3.07
C TYR A 71 -14.25 4.35 3.68
N SER A 72 -13.74 4.67 4.86
CA SER A 72 -13.79 6.03 5.41
C SER A 72 -12.52 6.78 5.02
N ILE A 73 -12.68 8.04 4.63
CA ILE A 73 -11.62 8.88 4.09
C ILE A 73 -11.57 10.16 4.91
N PHE A 74 -10.38 10.53 5.36
CA PHE A 74 -10.14 11.74 6.15
C PHE A 74 -8.98 12.53 5.57
N GLU A 75 -9.19 13.81 5.43
CA GLU A 75 -8.15 14.77 5.11
C GLU A 75 -7.46 15.23 6.40
N PRO A 76 -6.13 15.07 6.56
CA PRO A 76 -5.41 15.65 7.69
C PRO A 76 -5.55 17.17 7.71
N THR A 77 -5.78 17.72 8.90
CA THR A 77 -5.88 19.19 9.09
C THR A 77 -4.50 19.80 9.27
N GLY A 78 -4.42 21.16 9.26
CA GLY A 78 -3.15 21.90 9.33
C GLY A 78 -2.30 21.69 10.58
N ILE A 79 -2.79 20.97 11.60
CA ILE A 79 -2.02 20.58 12.80
C ILE A 79 -1.36 19.19 12.65
N ALA A 80 -1.55 18.54 11.52
CA ALA A 80 -1.07 17.20 11.25
C ALA A 80 -0.35 17.15 9.90
N ASP A 81 0.89 16.66 9.93
CA ASP A 81 1.60 16.27 8.71
C ASP A 81 1.07 14.92 8.22
N SER A 82 0.70 14.85 6.93
CA SER A 82 0.04 13.66 6.36
C SER A 82 0.90 12.41 6.45
N ASP A 83 2.21 12.51 6.15
CA ASP A 83 3.09 11.35 6.16
C ASP A 83 3.32 10.83 7.58
N PHE A 84 3.59 11.75 8.52
CA PHE A 84 3.72 11.40 9.93
C PHE A 84 2.44 10.73 10.45
N ILE A 85 1.26 11.33 10.20
CA ILE A 85 -0.02 10.77 10.65
C ILE A 85 -0.30 9.43 9.99
N GLY A 86 -0.04 9.28 8.69
CA GLY A 86 -0.19 8.01 8.00
C GLY A 86 0.62 6.89 8.65
N ARG A 87 1.87 7.16 9.05
CA ARG A 87 2.73 6.21 9.79
C ARG A 87 2.26 5.97 11.22
N ARG A 88 1.76 7.02 11.90
CA ARG A 88 1.31 6.93 13.30
C ARG A 88 0.02 6.12 13.46
N LEU A 89 -0.94 6.33 12.57
CA LEU A 89 -2.27 5.73 12.68
C LEU A 89 -2.36 4.28 12.20
N VAL A 90 -1.36 3.75 11.49
CA VAL A 90 -1.29 2.32 11.13
C VAL A 90 -0.65 1.45 12.23
N ARG A 91 -0.20 2.03 13.32
CA ARG A 91 0.41 1.27 14.43
C ARG A 91 -0.64 0.49 15.20
N LYS A 92 -0.22 -0.66 15.73
CA LYS A 92 -1.10 -1.58 16.47
C LYS A 92 -1.79 -0.93 17.66
N ASP A 93 -1.11 -0.03 18.38
CA ASP A 93 -1.68 0.69 19.51
C ASP A 93 -2.89 1.54 19.11
N PHE A 94 -2.80 2.25 17.97
CA PHE A 94 -3.90 3.03 17.45
C PHE A 94 -5.02 2.15 16.87
N ILE A 95 -4.67 1.11 16.11
CA ILE A 95 -5.65 0.15 15.59
C ILE A 95 -6.44 -0.48 16.73
N ASN A 96 -5.78 -0.86 17.84
CA ASN A 96 -6.44 -1.40 19.02
C ASN A 96 -7.38 -0.36 19.70
N ALA A 97 -7.03 0.91 19.65
CA ALA A 97 -7.93 1.98 20.10
C ALA A 97 -9.16 2.10 19.20
N MET A 98 -8.99 2.05 17.86
CA MET A 98 -10.07 2.08 16.89
C MET A 98 -11.03 0.89 17.06
N VAL A 99 -10.51 -0.31 17.28
CA VAL A 99 -11.32 -1.54 17.44
C VAL A 99 -12.34 -1.42 18.59
N LYS A 100 -12.02 -0.69 19.64
CA LYS A 100 -12.95 -0.44 20.76
C LYS A 100 -14.20 0.34 20.36
N TRP A 101 -14.14 1.07 19.27
CA TRP A 101 -15.25 1.86 18.72
C TRP A 101 -16.05 1.09 17.66
N ARG A 102 -15.69 -0.16 17.37
CA ARG A 102 -16.44 -0.98 16.41
C ARG A 102 -17.83 -1.27 16.92
N GLN A 103 -18.77 -1.03 16.07
CA GLN A 103 -20.18 -1.40 16.27
C GLN A 103 -20.56 -2.50 15.28
N GLY A 104 -21.24 -3.53 15.75
CA GLY A 104 -21.82 -4.56 14.89
C GLY A 104 -22.95 -3.98 14.05
N VAL A 105 -22.95 -4.29 12.77
CA VAL A 105 -24.03 -3.96 11.85
C VAL A 105 -24.63 -5.24 11.24
N VAL A 106 -25.73 -5.09 10.53
CA VAL A 106 -26.41 -6.21 9.86
C VAL A 106 -25.43 -6.96 8.94
N TYR A 107 -25.53 -8.30 8.90
CA TYR A 107 -24.68 -9.22 8.12
C TYR A 107 -23.21 -9.38 8.59
N GLY A 108 -22.95 -9.18 9.87
CA GLY A 108 -21.62 -9.45 10.44
C GLY A 108 -20.53 -8.49 10.01
N GLN A 109 -20.89 -7.34 9.48
CA GLN A 109 -19.95 -6.28 9.19
C GLN A 109 -19.68 -5.40 10.41
N TRP A 110 -18.48 -4.91 10.55
CA TRP A 110 -18.11 -3.94 11.56
C TRP A 110 -18.12 -2.53 10.98
N LYS A 111 -18.55 -1.57 11.79
CA LYS A 111 -18.47 -0.17 11.43
C LYS A 111 -17.89 0.66 12.59
N ILE A 112 -16.99 1.56 12.26
CA ILE A 112 -16.59 2.66 13.12
C ILE A 112 -17.16 3.91 12.48
N HIS A 113 -18.06 4.60 13.18
CA HIS A 113 -18.63 5.84 12.65
C HIS A 113 -17.54 6.91 12.54
N GLU A 114 -17.59 7.70 11.48
CA GLU A 114 -16.63 8.78 11.27
C GLU A 114 -16.62 9.77 12.44
N SER A 115 -17.80 10.03 13.05
CA SER A 115 -17.94 10.82 14.28
C SER A 115 -17.27 10.22 15.51
N ASP A 116 -17.06 8.91 15.55
CA ASP A 116 -16.37 8.24 16.66
C ASP A 116 -14.87 8.18 16.40
N PHE A 117 -14.46 8.01 15.15
CA PHE A 117 -13.06 8.04 14.76
C PHE A 117 -12.39 9.37 15.15
N ILE A 118 -13.04 10.50 14.88
CA ILE A 118 -12.48 11.83 15.20
C ILE A 118 -12.40 12.13 16.70
N LYS A 119 -13.02 11.32 17.56
CA LYS A 119 -12.90 11.43 19.03
C LYS A 119 -11.68 10.68 19.59
N ILE A 120 -11.01 9.88 18.76
CA ILE A 120 -9.84 9.12 19.20
C ILE A 120 -8.65 10.08 19.32
N GLU A 121 -8.24 10.36 20.54
CA GLU A 121 -7.12 11.25 20.80
C GLU A 121 -5.78 10.55 20.48
N VAL A 122 -4.90 11.29 19.82
CA VAL A 122 -3.55 10.84 19.50
C VAL A 122 -2.56 11.92 19.89
N ALA A 123 -1.66 11.59 20.79
CA ALA A 123 -0.55 12.47 21.13
C ALA A 123 0.40 12.56 19.92
N VAL A 124 0.66 13.79 19.48
CA VAL A 124 1.56 14.10 18.37
C VAL A 124 2.48 15.24 18.76
N PRO A 125 3.71 15.30 18.25
CA PRO A 125 4.60 16.45 18.45
C PRO A 125 4.17 17.65 17.62
N SER A 126 4.93 18.73 17.66
CA SER A 126 4.71 19.89 16.80
C SER A 126 4.75 19.52 15.31
N VAL A 127 4.08 20.29 14.46
CA VAL A 127 4.04 20.01 13.00
C VAL A 127 5.43 19.97 12.38
N ASP A 128 6.35 20.81 12.86
CA ASP A 128 7.72 20.83 12.36
C ASP A 128 8.49 19.57 12.75
N GLU A 129 8.29 19.07 13.98
CA GLU A 129 8.85 17.77 14.39
C GLU A 129 8.20 16.61 13.64
N GLN A 130 6.89 16.66 13.39
CA GLN A 130 6.21 15.65 12.56
C GLN A 130 6.87 15.55 11.18
N ARG A 131 7.11 16.68 10.52
CA ARG A 131 7.78 16.73 9.21
C ARG A 131 9.19 16.18 9.26
N GLN A 132 9.97 16.57 10.28
CA GLN A 132 11.34 16.05 10.45
C GLN A 132 11.35 14.54 10.64
N ILE A 133 10.45 14.00 11.48
CA ILE A 133 10.31 12.56 11.70
C ILE A 133 9.89 11.86 10.41
N GLY A 134 8.90 12.40 9.68
CA GLY A 134 8.43 11.86 8.40
C GLY A 134 9.58 11.75 7.39
N MET A 135 10.30 12.85 7.15
CA MET A 135 11.45 12.89 6.24
C MET A 135 12.56 11.89 6.64
N PHE A 136 12.87 11.79 7.93
CA PHE A 136 13.87 10.83 8.41
C PHE A 136 13.45 9.39 8.14
N LEU A 137 12.19 9.05 8.41
CA LEU A 137 11.66 7.71 8.16
C LEU A 137 11.60 7.38 6.66
N ASP A 138 11.26 8.34 5.80
CA ASP A 138 11.30 8.15 4.35
C ASP A 138 12.73 7.88 3.85
N GLN A 139 13.73 8.56 4.39
CA GLN A 139 15.14 8.28 4.08
C GLN A 139 15.53 6.86 4.47
N LEU A 140 15.12 6.40 5.65
CA LEU A 140 15.36 5.02 6.08
C LEU A 140 14.67 3.98 5.19
N ASP A 141 13.42 4.19 4.81
CA ASP A 141 12.68 3.30 3.91
C ASP A 141 13.36 3.21 2.53
N ASN A 142 13.86 4.35 2.02
CA ASN A 142 14.61 4.39 0.77
C ASN A 142 15.92 3.61 0.87
N LEU A 143 16.68 3.76 1.95
CA LEU A 143 17.93 3.01 2.18
C LEU A 143 17.66 1.51 2.27
N ILE A 144 16.65 1.09 3.02
CA ILE A 144 16.25 -0.31 3.13
C ILE A 144 15.88 -0.88 1.75
N THR A 145 15.11 -0.12 0.97
CA THR A 145 14.70 -0.55 -0.37
C THR A 145 15.90 -0.71 -1.32
N LEU A 146 16.87 0.20 -1.28
CA LEU A 146 18.09 0.12 -2.07
C LEU A 146 18.92 -1.11 -1.68
N GLN A 147 19.12 -1.33 -0.38
CA GLN A 147 19.85 -2.49 0.13
C GLN A 147 19.20 -3.82 -0.26
N GLN A 148 17.86 -3.89 -0.21
CA GLN A 148 17.13 -5.06 -0.65
C GLN A 148 17.30 -5.34 -2.15
N ARG A 149 17.35 -4.29 -2.98
CA ARG A 149 17.58 -4.41 -4.43
C ARG A 149 19.00 -4.90 -4.74
N GLU A 150 20.02 -4.34 -4.08
CA GLU A 150 21.41 -4.79 -4.21
C GLU A 150 21.54 -6.28 -3.83
N HIS A 151 21.03 -6.65 -2.67
CA HIS A 151 21.09 -8.05 -2.21
C HIS A 151 20.32 -9.02 -3.12
N SER A 152 19.24 -8.59 -3.74
CA SER A 152 18.50 -9.36 -4.74
C SER A 152 19.26 -9.46 -6.06
N GLY A 153 19.95 -8.39 -6.47
CA GLY A 153 20.85 -8.36 -7.62
C GLY A 153 22.02 -9.33 -7.47
N ASP A 154 22.68 -9.33 -6.32
CA ASP A 154 23.79 -10.25 -6.01
C ASP A 154 23.35 -11.71 -6.05
N LYS A 155 22.14 -12.04 -5.57
CA LYS A 155 21.59 -13.40 -5.69
C LYS A 155 21.35 -13.82 -7.13
N VAL A 156 20.91 -12.92 -8.00
CA VAL A 156 20.73 -13.21 -9.43
C VAL A 156 22.07 -13.47 -10.09
N ILE A 157 23.08 -12.66 -9.81
CA ILE A 157 24.43 -12.84 -10.35
C ILE A 157 25.06 -14.15 -9.84
N SER A 158 24.92 -14.45 -8.55
CA SER A 158 25.43 -15.72 -8.00
C SER A 158 24.77 -16.95 -8.62
N ASN A 159 23.47 -16.88 -8.91
CA ASN A 159 22.76 -17.96 -9.61
C ASN A 159 23.19 -18.12 -11.07
N LEU A 160 23.56 -17.03 -11.76
CA LEU A 160 24.09 -17.09 -13.10
C LEU A 160 25.51 -17.67 -13.17
N SER A 161 26.32 -17.54 -12.11
CA SER A 161 27.67 -18.11 -12.05
C SER A 161 27.69 -19.65 -12.04
N TRP A 162 26.56 -20.30 -11.75
CA TRP A 162 26.41 -21.76 -11.82
C TRP A 162 26.06 -22.29 -13.22
N ILE A 163 25.71 -21.40 -14.14
CA ILE A 163 25.53 -21.78 -15.55
C ILE A 163 26.93 -21.85 -16.17
N LYS A 164 27.63 -22.97 -15.97
CA LYS A 164 28.81 -23.29 -16.76
C LYS A 164 28.37 -23.38 -18.22
N ILE A 165 28.87 -22.47 -19.03
CA ILE A 165 28.84 -22.59 -20.48
C ILE A 165 29.77 -23.77 -20.78
N SER A 166 29.18 -24.95 -21.05
CA SER A 166 29.91 -26.07 -21.59
C SER A 166 30.31 -25.67 -23.00
N SER A 167 31.59 -25.31 -23.18
CA SER A 167 32.14 -25.13 -24.51
C SER A 167 31.98 -26.43 -25.29
N PRO A 168 31.48 -26.39 -26.52
CA PRO A 168 31.47 -27.60 -27.36
C PRO A 168 32.89 -28.03 -27.61
N ASN A 169 33.21 -29.28 -27.26
CA ASN A 169 34.46 -29.92 -27.59
C ASN A 169 34.67 -29.85 -29.10
N GLN A 170 35.70 -29.12 -29.51
CA GLN A 170 36.24 -29.22 -30.86
C GLN A 170 36.98 -30.56 -30.94
N HIS A 171 36.35 -31.56 -31.59
CA HIS A 171 37.06 -32.73 -32.11
C HIS A 171 37.97 -32.22 -33.25
N LEU A 172 39.25 -32.15 -32.94
CA LEU A 172 40.28 -32.06 -33.98
C LEU A 172 40.48 -33.47 -34.54
N ASP A 173 39.93 -33.71 -35.72
CA ASP A 173 40.28 -34.86 -36.55
C ASP A 173 41.75 -34.74 -37.00
N SER A 174 42.58 -35.69 -36.62
CA SER A 174 43.90 -35.85 -37.19
C SER A 174 43.84 -36.50 -38.57
N PRO A 175 44.56 -36.00 -39.58
CA PRO A 175 44.62 -36.66 -40.87
C PRO A 175 45.51 -37.90 -40.79
N ALA A 176 44.99 -39.02 -41.33
CA ALA A 176 45.76 -40.25 -41.54
C ALA A 176 46.78 -40.07 -42.68
N HIS A 177 48.01 -40.43 -42.40
CA HIS A 177 49.01 -40.60 -43.42
C HIS A 177 48.94 -42.02 -43.96
N VAL A 178 48.94 -42.10 -45.30
CA VAL A 178 49.41 -43.24 -46.07
C VAL A 178 50.82 -42.96 -46.53
#